data_43359aadfa49c8a74c73c4deb6bfaf89
#
_entry.id   43359aadfa49c8a74c73c4deb6bfaf89
#
_cell.length_a   1.000
_cell.length_b   1.000
_cell.length_c   1.000
_cell.angle_alpha   90.00
_cell.angle_beta   90.00
_cell.angle_gamma   90.00
#
_symmetry.space_group_name_H-M   'P 1'
#
loop_
_entity.id
_entity.type
_entity.pdbx_description
1 polymer ?
#
loop_
_entity_poly.entity_id
_entity_poly.type
_entity_poly.pdbx_seq_one_letter_code
_entity_poly.pdbx_strand_id
1 'polypeptide(L)'
;MVFGRSIRARMTIATVVVFGAVVILGILAISLTYPVRARSDLVQQADDASRHLSTGITEHRFSGPIPPLKGVYLLQIVNSDGHVVAASTGLAGQPPLTRAWPEAGDLRVQTRVCPGRCMVVVGTSSPASAYGSVVAYAALREPFLLSSPFLPLVLSVFGAVLVALTGWGAWYGVGRVLAPVERIRAGLARISAQDLSRRIDVPDTQDEVAELAATVNATLERLEGAVARHRRFVSDASHELRTPITGLLVRLEAGLADPHEGEWRAAIKDAERLSDIVHDLLLMARLDAGVQPEQERIELGKLVEEEVSRQPCRLPLTMDVEPGLFVRGNRLRLARLLTNLMSNADRYGESRVWISVRGWADQAVVEVLDDGPGIPAEMRDQVFERFTRLDHTRSRDTGGTGLGLPIARDIAKAHGGTLEIGDGPGARMILRLPQSLPAPDATRL
;
A
#
# COMPACT_ATOMS: atom_id res chain seq x y z
N MET A 1 -3.69 29.65 3.47
CA MET A 1 -4.72 28.57 3.43
C MET A 1 -4.16 27.24 2.93
N VAL A 2 -3.15 26.67 3.60
CA VAL A 2 -2.51 25.38 3.22
C VAL A 2 -2.91 24.23 4.18
N PHE A 3 -3.58 24.55 5.29
CA PHE A 3 -3.92 23.55 6.33
C PHE A 3 -4.92 22.45 5.91
N GLY A 4 -5.69 22.64 4.84
CA GLY A 4 -6.73 21.69 4.43
C GLY A 4 -6.28 20.53 3.53
N ARG A 5 -5.03 20.52 3.06
CA ARG A 5 -4.55 19.50 2.08
C ARG A 5 -3.81 18.32 2.70
N SER A 6 -3.28 18.42 3.92
CA SER A 6 -2.55 17.31 4.52
C SER A 6 -3.51 16.30 5.18
N ILE A 7 -3.25 15.02 5.02
CA ILE A 7 -4.00 13.92 5.66
C ILE A 7 -4.03 14.12 7.18
N ARG A 8 -2.90 14.53 7.75
CA ARG A 8 -2.76 14.83 9.19
C ARG A 8 -3.76 15.90 9.65
N ALA A 9 -3.87 17.03 8.93
CA ALA A 9 -4.80 18.09 9.27
C ALA A 9 -6.27 17.63 9.13
N ARG A 10 -6.61 16.93 8.05
CA ARG A 10 -7.98 16.43 7.83
C ARG A 10 -8.42 15.44 8.90
N MET A 11 -7.58 14.49 9.26
CA MET A 11 -7.86 13.51 10.33
C MET A 11 -8.01 14.19 11.68
N THR A 12 -7.11 15.12 12.03
CA THR A 12 -7.20 15.88 13.30
C THR A 12 -8.48 16.71 13.35
N ILE A 13 -8.82 17.44 12.28
CA ILE A 13 -10.05 18.24 12.22
C ILE A 13 -11.28 17.33 12.35
N ALA A 14 -11.34 16.22 11.62
CA ALA A 14 -12.45 15.27 11.72
C ALA A 14 -12.63 14.74 13.14
N THR A 15 -11.54 14.32 13.79
CA THR A 15 -11.56 13.85 15.19
C THR A 15 -12.06 14.94 16.15
N VAL A 16 -11.54 16.17 16.02
CA VAL A 16 -11.93 17.30 16.86
C VAL A 16 -13.41 17.66 16.67
N VAL A 17 -13.91 17.67 15.44
CA VAL A 17 -15.31 17.99 15.13
C VAL A 17 -16.24 16.91 15.69
N VAL A 18 -15.95 15.63 15.45
CA VAL A 18 -16.79 14.53 15.95
C VAL A 18 -16.79 14.48 17.46
N PHE A 19 -15.60 14.52 18.09
CA PHE A 19 -15.49 14.48 19.55
C PHE A 19 -16.08 15.74 20.19
N GLY A 20 -15.84 16.91 19.59
CA GLY A 20 -16.42 18.17 20.05
C GLY A 20 -17.95 18.17 20.01
N ALA A 21 -18.55 17.63 18.95
CA ALA A 21 -20.01 17.46 18.86
C ALA A 21 -20.56 16.56 19.98
N VAL A 22 -19.89 15.44 20.27
CA VAL A 22 -20.28 14.53 21.36
C VAL A 22 -20.18 15.23 22.72
N VAL A 23 -19.11 15.97 22.97
CA VAL A 23 -18.92 16.74 24.22
C VAL A 23 -20.00 17.80 24.37
N ILE A 24 -20.29 18.58 23.32
CA ILE A 24 -21.33 19.62 23.34
C ILE A 24 -22.71 18.99 23.64
N LEU A 25 -23.07 17.89 22.96
CA LEU A 25 -24.33 17.18 23.21
C LEU A 25 -24.41 16.66 24.65
N GLY A 26 -23.31 16.13 25.20
CA GLY A 26 -23.22 15.68 26.58
C GLY A 26 -23.42 16.82 27.58
N ILE A 27 -22.74 17.94 27.38
CA ILE A 27 -22.90 19.15 28.21
C ILE A 27 -24.35 19.67 28.15
N LEU A 28 -24.93 19.73 26.95
CA LEU A 28 -26.32 20.16 26.76
C LEU A 28 -27.30 19.22 27.49
N ALA A 29 -27.13 17.90 27.34
CA ALA A 29 -27.95 16.90 28.00
C ALA A 29 -27.89 17.04 29.52
N ILE A 30 -26.68 17.16 30.10
CA ILE A 30 -26.50 17.35 31.55
C ILE A 30 -27.10 18.66 31.98
N SER A 31 -26.87 19.77 31.26
CA SER A 31 -27.37 21.09 31.60
C SER A 31 -28.90 21.19 31.57
N LEU A 32 -29.56 20.41 30.73
CA LEU A 32 -31.02 20.37 30.63
C LEU A 32 -31.64 19.41 31.64
N THR A 33 -31.07 18.23 31.84
CA THR A 33 -31.71 17.14 32.62
C THR A 33 -31.41 17.24 34.11
N TYR A 34 -30.18 17.64 34.49
CA TYR A 34 -29.76 17.69 35.90
C TYR A 34 -30.57 18.68 36.72
N PRO A 35 -30.81 19.96 36.31
CA PRO A 35 -31.62 20.90 37.08
C PRO A 35 -33.05 20.44 37.26
N VAL A 36 -33.65 19.82 36.23
CA VAL A 36 -35.03 19.34 36.28
C VAL A 36 -35.17 18.21 37.32
N ARG A 37 -34.30 17.21 37.26
CA ARG A 37 -34.31 16.10 38.21
C ARG A 37 -34.02 16.55 39.65
N ALA A 38 -32.94 17.30 39.85
CA ALA A 38 -32.56 17.77 41.15
C ALA A 38 -33.64 18.64 41.82
N ARG A 39 -34.36 19.49 41.03
CA ARG A 39 -35.52 20.25 41.56
C ARG A 39 -36.70 19.34 41.88
N SER A 40 -36.99 18.35 41.04
CA SER A 40 -38.05 17.38 41.31
C SER A 40 -37.83 16.63 42.62
N ASP A 41 -36.59 16.20 42.89
CA ASP A 41 -36.22 15.56 44.13
C ASP A 41 -36.38 16.45 45.36
N LEU A 42 -35.98 17.73 45.24
CA LEU A 42 -36.18 18.75 46.32
C LEU A 42 -37.67 19.01 46.59
N VAL A 43 -38.46 19.12 45.49
CA VAL A 43 -39.93 19.31 45.64
C VAL A 43 -40.55 18.11 46.33
N GLN A 44 -40.15 16.90 45.97
CA GLN A 44 -40.72 15.67 46.60
C GLN A 44 -40.35 15.56 48.08
N GLN A 45 -39.08 15.87 48.43
CA GLN A 45 -38.66 15.88 49.84
C GLN A 45 -39.40 16.96 50.65
N ALA A 46 -39.60 18.18 50.08
CA ALA A 46 -40.36 19.23 50.74
C ALA A 46 -41.85 18.87 50.89
N ASP A 47 -42.43 18.21 49.86
CA ASP A 47 -43.82 17.78 49.89
C ASP A 47 -44.06 16.73 50.95
N ASP A 48 -43.18 15.71 51.05
CA ASP A 48 -43.26 14.68 52.09
C ASP A 48 -43.15 15.33 53.50
N ALA A 49 -42.24 16.29 53.70
CA ALA A 49 -42.10 16.94 54.99
C ALA A 49 -43.32 17.82 55.34
N SER A 50 -43.87 18.57 54.35
CA SER A 50 -45.04 19.41 54.54
C SER A 50 -46.30 18.60 54.89
N ARG A 51 -46.50 17.46 54.24
CA ARG A 51 -47.59 16.49 54.56
C ARG A 51 -47.48 15.90 55.94
N HIS A 52 -46.27 15.45 56.33
CA HIS A 52 -46.05 14.93 57.68
C HIS A 52 -46.30 16.02 58.75
N LEU A 53 -45.88 17.26 58.45
CA LEU A 53 -46.17 18.37 59.36
C LEU A 53 -47.67 18.64 59.42
N SER A 54 -48.39 18.67 58.30
CA SER A 54 -49.84 18.93 58.27
C SER A 54 -50.64 17.85 59.01
N THR A 55 -50.23 16.60 58.98
CA THR A 55 -50.86 15.50 59.74
C THR A 55 -50.59 15.67 61.23
N GLY A 56 -49.35 15.99 61.62
CA GLY A 56 -49.00 16.17 63.04
C GLY A 56 -49.71 17.34 63.71
N ILE A 57 -50.09 18.40 63.00
CA ILE A 57 -50.80 19.56 63.55
C ILE A 57 -52.33 19.36 63.67
N THR A 58 -52.88 18.32 63.04
CA THR A 58 -54.31 18.01 63.17
C THR A 58 -54.61 17.51 64.52
N GLU A 59 -53.71 16.81 65.19
CA GLU A 59 -53.91 16.15 66.45
C GLU A 59 -53.30 16.91 67.64
N HIS A 60 -52.19 17.59 67.49
CA HIS A 60 -51.43 18.23 68.58
C HIS A 60 -50.96 19.63 68.27
N ARG A 61 -50.85 20.51 69.28
CA ARG A 61 -50.14 21.79 69.22
C ARG A 61 -48.67 21.60 69.58
N PHE A 62 -47.78 22.25 68.85
CA PHE A 62 -46.36 22.24 69.18
C PHE A 62 -46.13 23.21 70.38
N SER A 63 -45.53 22.71 71.46
CA SER A 63 -45.18 23.47 72.66
C SER A 63 -43.82 24.19 72.56
N GLY A 64 -43.17 24.10 71.41
CA GLY A 64 -41.84 24.60 71.12
C GLY A 64 -41.53 24.65 69.63
N PRO A 65 -40.25 24.81 69.23
CA PRO A 65 -39.84 24.81 67.83
C PRO A 65 -40.15 23.49 67.11
N ILE A 66 -40.61 23.54 65.88
CA ILE A 66 -40.88 22.36 65.05
C ILE A 66 -39.57 21.57 64.83
N PRO A 67 -39.53 20.31 65.26
CA PRO A 67 -38.34 19.46 65.01
C PRO A 67 -38.13 19.24 63.50
N PRO A 68 -36.88 19.00 63.05
CA PRO A 68 -36.63 18.68 61.66
C PRO A 68 -37.34 17.38 61.26
N LEU A 69 -38.00 17.41 60.09
CA LEU A 69 -38.72 16.26 59.55
C LEU A 69 -38.02 15.74 58.29
N LYS A 70 -37.64 14.45 58.32
CA LYS A 70 -36.97 13.77 57.18
C LYS A 70 -35.78 14.56 56.58
N GLY A 71 -35.00 15.26 57.46
CA GLY A 71 -33.85 16.06 57.01
C GLY A 71 -34.21 17.47 56.52
N VAL A 72 -35.46 17.86 56.54
CA VAL A 72 -35.90 19.23 56.25
C VAL A 72 -35.88 20.07 57.54
N TYR A 73 -35.06 21.11 57.53
CA TYR A 73 -34.83 21.98 58.71
C TYR A 73 -35.58 23.30 58.67
N LEU A 74 -36.14 23.67 57.52
CA LEU A 74 -36.88 24.93 57.33
C LEU A 74 -38.38 24.59 57.25
N LEU A 75 -39.03 24.61 58.40
CA LEU A 75 -40.45 24.29 58.52
C LEU A 75 -41.17 25.46 59.20
N GLN A 76 -42.35 25.83 58.71
CA GLN A 76 -43.15 26.94 59.21
C GLN A 76 -44.64 26.65 59.04
N ILE A 77 -45.44 27.03 60.04
CA ILE A 77 -46.87 26.96 60.00
C ILE A 77 -47.41 28.40 59.98
N VAL A 78 -48.20 28.70 58.95
CA VAL A 78 -48.78 30.05 58.78
C VAL A 78 -50.31 29.94 58.75
N ASN A 79 -50.98 30.87 59.44
CA ASN A 79 -52.44 30.96 59.46
C ASN A 79 -53.00 31.74 58.26
N SER A 80 -54.32 31.79 58.11
CA SER A 80 -55.03 32.52 57.04
C SER A 80 -54.72 34.04 57.00
N ASP A 81 -54.34 34.58 58.14
CA ASP A 81 -54.01 36.01 58.25
C ASP A 81 -52.55 36.31 57.89
N GLY A 82 -51.79 35.30 57.54
CA GLY A 82 -50.39 35.45 57.18
C GLY A 82 -49.42 35.50 58.38
N HIS A 83 -49.88 35.17 59.59
CA HIS A 83 -49.03 35.10 60.75
C HIS A 83 -48.41 33.74 60.95
N VAL A 84 -47.14 33.71 61.36
CA VAL A 84 -46.42 32.45 61.66
C VAL A 84 -46.88 32.00 63.07
N VAL A 85 -47.49 30.82 63.11
CA VAL A 85 -48.02 30.18 64.33
C VAL A 85 -46.97 29.32 64.99
N ALA A 86 -46.17 28.63 64.22
CA ALA A 86 -45.04 27.82 64.71
C ALA A 86 -43.96 27.74 63.63
N ALA A 87 -42.71 27.64 64.03
CA ALA A 87 -41.56 27.54 63.13
C ALA A 87 -40.48 26.59 63.70
N SER A 88 -39.66 26.05 62.80
CA SER A 88 -38.43 25.38 63.19
C SER A 88 -37.41 26.37 63.75
N THR A 89 -36.41 25.87 64.46
CA THR A 89 -35.36 26.71 65.10
C THR A 89 -34.68 27.66 64.11
N GLY A 90 -34.48 27.23 62.86
CA GLY A 90 -33.85 28.03 61.79
C GLY A 90 -34.73 29.15 61.21
N LEU A 91 -36.04 29.18 61.53
CA LEU A 91 -37.01 30.15 61.06
C LEU A 91 -37.72 30.87 62.23
N ALA A 92 -37.31 30.64 63.44
CA ALA A 92 -37.89 31.29 64.64
C ALA A 92 -37.74 32.81 64.57
N GLY A 93 -38.85 33.54 64.72
CA GLY A 93 -38.88 34.98 64.64
C GLY A 93 -38.75 35.60 63.23
N GLN A 94 -38.71 34.76 62.19
CA GLN A 94 -38.67 35.24 60.78
C GLN A 94 -40.08 35.41 60.22
N PRO A 95 -40.27 36.31 59.27
CA PRO A 95 -41.55 36.45 58.55
C PRO A 95 -41.91 35.18 57.79
N PRO A 96 -43.14 35.05 57.28
CA PRO A 96 -43.55 33.90 56.48
C PRO A 96 -42.63 33.69 55.29
N LEU A 97 -42.23 32.46 55.04
CA LEU A 97 -41.38 32.05 53.91
C LEU A 97 -41.99 32.48 52.58
N THR A 98 -43.30 32.43 52.48
CA THR A 98 -44.06 32.85 51.32
C THR A 98 -45.47 33.28 51.73
N ARG A 99 -46.09 34.11 50.89
CA ARG A 99 -47.52 34.46 51.01
C ARG A 99 -48.41 33.62 50.08
N ALA A 100 -47.81 32.68 49.33
CA ALA A 100 -48.56 31.87 48.41
C ALA A 100 -49.46 30.90 49.26
N TRP A 101 -50.75 30.97 49.02
CA TRP A 101 -51.78 30.12 49.64
C TRP A 101 -52.30 29.14 48.59
N PRO A 102 -52.65 27.91 48.95
CA PRO A 102 -53.31 27.00 48.00
C PRO A 102 -54.60 27.60 47.43
N GLU A 103 -54.86 27.35 46.13
CA GLU A 103 -56.08 27.79 45.48
C GLU A 103 -57.33 27.05 46.04
N ALA A 104 -58.53 27.62 45.84
CA ALA A 104 -59.76 27.01 46.34
C ALA A 104 -59.97 25.63 45.72
N GLY A 105 -59.91 24.58 46.53
CA GLY A 105 -60.01 23.17 46.11
C GLY A 105 -58.67 22.45 46.11
N ASP A 106 -57.53 23.12 46.13
CA ASP A 106 -56.24 22.54 46.25
C ASP A 106 -55.73 22.52 47.67
N LEU A 107 -55.16 21.42 48.09
CA LEU A 107 -54.52 21.28 49.39
C LEU A 107 -53.02 21.61 49.34
N ARG A 108 -52.44 21.89 48.20
CA ARG A 108 -51.00 22.03 47.97
C ARG A 108 -50.66 23.34 47.24
N VAL A 109 -49.62 23.97 47.68
CA VAL A 109 -48.98 25.11 46.99
C VAL A 109 -47.50 24.84 46.86
N GLN A 110 -46.95 25.16 45.69
CA GLN A 110 -45.52 25.08 45.43
C GLN A 110 -45.04 26.39 44.90
N THR A 111 -43.98 26.92 45.49
CA THR A 111 -43.41 28.16 45.05
C THR A 111 -41.87 28.14 45.19
N ARG A 112 -41.23 29.02 44.45
CA ARG A 112 -39.76 29.24 44.56
C ARG A 112 -39.51 30.61 45.12
N VAL A 113 -38.76 30.68 46.20
CA VAL A 113 -38.46 31.95 46.87
C VAL A 113 -36.93 32.16 46.87
N CYS A 114 -36.48 33.34 46.44
CA CYS A 114 -35.07 33.66 46.31
C CYS A 114 -34.64 34.89 47.13
N PRO A 115 -34.58 34.84 48.47
CA PRO A 115 -34.12 35.96 49.31
C PRO A 115 -32.57 35.96 49.43
N GLY A 116 -31.86 35.77 48.35
CA GLY A 116 -30.42 35.56 48.29
C GLY A 116 -30.09 34.17 47.68
N ARG A 117 -30.24 33.10 48.42
CA ARG A 117 -30.22 31.74 47.87
C ARG A 117 -31.63 31.24 47.61
N CYS A 118 -31.88 30.74 46.43
CA CYS A 118 -33.18 30.21 46.08
C CYS A 118 -33.50 28.95 46.91
N MET A 119 -34.76 28.78 47.28
CA MET A 119 -35.30 27.62 47.96
C MET A 119 -36.63 27.22 47.33
N VAL A 120 -36.86 25.96 47.32
CA VAL A 120 -38.16 25.34 46.95
C VAL A 120 -38.99 25.29 48.22
N VAL A 121 -40.17 25.86 48.15
CA VAL A 121 -41.11 25.90 49.26
C VAL A 121 -42.39 25.14 48.81
N VAL A 122 -42.76 24.14 49.59
CA VAL A 122 -44.01 23.40 49.40
C VAL A 122 -44.85 23.57 50.65
N GLY A 123 -46.10 23.94 50.45
CA GLY A 123 -47.08 24.10 51.52
C GLY A 123 -48.23 23.16 51.35
N THR A 124 -48.68 22.50 52.45
CA THR A 124 -49.86 21.68 52.50
C THR A 124 -50.88 22.31 53.45
N SER A 125 -52.09 22.57 52.97
CA SER A 125 -53.19 23.13 53.73
C SER A 125 -53.77 22.13 54.69
N SER A 126 -54.05 22.58 55.92
CA SER A 126 -54.80 21.82 56.92
C SER A 126 -55.95 22.69 57.45
N PRO A 127 -57.13 22.60 56.84
CA PRO A 127 -58.25 23.45 57.21
C PRO A 127 -58.83 23.21 58.62
N ALA A 128 -58.62 22.00 59.17
CA ALA A 128 -59.15 21.60 60.47
C ALA A 128 -58.00 21.24 61.44
N SER A 129 -57.04 22.15 61.62
CA SER A 129 -55.93 21.94 62.56
C SER A 129 -56.21 22.46 63.96
N ALA A 130 -55.40 22.11 64.96
CA ALA A 130 -55.43 22.65 66.32
C ALA A 130 -55.18 24.20 66.34
N TYR A 131 -54.75 24.81 65.26
CA TYR A 131 -54.52 26.24 65.06
C TYR A 131 -55.52 26.94 64.12
N GLY A 132 -56.60 26.23 63.75
CA GLY A 132 -57.54 26.69 62.72
C GLY A 132 -57.09 26.33 61.31
N SER A 133 -57.53 27.14 60.29
CA SER A 133 -57.01 26.95 58.93
C SER A 133 -55.60 27.45 58.80
N VAL A 134 -54.66 26.56 58.52
CA VAL A 134 -53.22 26.84 58.38
C VAL A 134 -52.61 26.11 57.19
N VAL A 135 -51.47 26.61 56.74
CA VAL A 135 -50.62 25.93 55.77
C VAL A 135 -49.28 25.60 56.41
N ALA A 136 -48.93 24.31 56.30
CA ALA A 136 -47.63 23.78 56.72
C ALA A 136 -46.61 23.89 55.61
N TYR A 137 -45.67 24.82 55.71
CA TYR A 137 -44.61 25.02 54.72
C TYR A 137 -43.36 24.24 55.08
N ALA A 138 -42.79 23.57 54.12
CA ALA A 138 -41.47 22.95 54.17
C ALA A 138 -40.58 23.57 53.06
N ALA A 139 -39.40 24.00 53.42
CA ALA A 139 -38.48 24.61 52.44
C ALA A 139 -37.13 23.90 52.41
N LEU A 140 -36.61 23.72 51.22
CA LEU A 140 -35.29 23.20 50.98
C LEU A 140 -34.48 24.17 50.14
N ARG A 141 -33.25 24.46 50.55
CA ARG A 141 -32.35 25.31 49.78
C ARG A 141 -31.89 24.60 48.54
N GLU A 142 -31.99 25.30 47.40
CA GLU A 142 -31.38 24.78 46.16
C GLU A 142 -29.85 24.75 46.33
N PRO A 143 -29.15 23.66 45.97
CA PRO A 143 -27.71 23.59 45.92
C PRO A 143 -27.14 24.75 45.06
N PHE A 144 -25.95 25.22 45.41
CA PHE A 144 -25.30 26.33 44.65
C PHE A 144 -25.16 26.05 43.17
N LEU A 145 -24.91 24.80 42.82
CA LEU A 145 -24.77 24.33 41.43
C LEU A 145 -26.07 24.45 40.59
N LEU A 146 -27.26 24.48 41.25
CA LEU A 146 -28.54 24.66 40.57
C LEU A 146 -28.92 26.11 40.37
N SER A 147 -28.47 26.99 41.27
CA SER A 147 -28.89 28.40 41.32
C SER A 147 -27.94 29.36 40.58
N SER A 148 -26.76 28.89 40.18
CA SER A 148 -25.74 29.69 39.52
C SER A 148 -25.37 29.16 38.13
N PRO A 149 -24.91 30.02 37.21
CA PRO A 149 -24.39 29.56 35.90
C PRO A 149 -23.05 28.86 36.01
N PHE A 150 -22.62 28.49 37.21
CA PHE A 150 -21.31 27.89 37.48
C PHE A 150 -21.19 26.47 36.90
N LEU A 151 -22.24 25.64 36.97
CA LEU A 151 -22.24 24.28 36.44
C LEU A 151 -21.98 24.21 34.93
N PRO A 152 -22.75 24.93 34.07
CA PRO A 152 -22.50 24.93 32.63
C PRO A 152 -21.14 25.54 32.29
N LEU A 153 -20.64 26.53 33.06
CA LEU A 153 -19.32 27.12 32.87
C LEU A 153 -18.21 26.08 33.10
N VAL A 154 -18.25 25.38 34.23
CA VAL A 154 -17.27 24.34 34.57
C VAL A 154 -17.27 23.20 33.54
N LEU A 155 -18.46 22.75 33.15
CA LEU A 155 -18.60 21.69 32.13
C LEU A 155 -18.05 22.15 30.77
N SER A 156 -18.27 23.41 30.39
CA SER A 156 -17.76 23.99 29.15
C SER A 156 -16.23 24.09 29.14
N VAL A 157 -15.64 24.56 30.24
CA VAL A 157 -14.18 24.64 30.39
C VAL A 157 -13.56 23.24 30.35
N PHE A 158 -14.14 22.30 31.09
CA PHE A 158 -13.67 20.93 31.09
C PHE A 158 -13.79 20.28 29.71
N GLY A 159 -14.93 20.50 29.06
CA GLY A 159 -15.16 20.01 27.66
C GLY A 159 -14.15 20.60 26.68
N ALA A 160 -13.87 21.89 26.76
CA ALA A 160 -12.87 22.56 25.91
C ALA A 160 -11.46 21.97 26.11
N VAL A 161 -11.07 21.69 27.36
CA VAL A 161 -9.79 21.06 27.68
C VAL A 161 -9.73 19.64 27.07
N LEU A 162 -10.79 18.85 27.21
CA LEU A 162 -10.85 17.49 26.62
C LEU A 162 -10.73 17.53 25.10
N VAL A 163 -11.43 18.44 24.44
CA VAL A 163 -11.36 18.61 22.97
C VAL A 163 -9.96 19.04 22.54
N ALA A 164 -9.33 19.98 23.28
CA ALA A 164 -7.96 20.40 23.00
C ALA A 164 -6.94 19.28 23.16
N LEU A 165 -7.04 18.48 24.23
CA LEU A 165 -6.19 17.31 24.47
C LEU A 165 -6.38 16.24 23.39
N THR A 166 -7.62 15.97 22.99
CA THR A 166 -7.92 15.03 21.91
C THR A 166 -7.34 15.51 20.57
N GLY A 167 -7.49 16.79 20.26
CA GLY A 167 -6.90 17.38 19.04
C GLY A 167 -5.38 17.32 19.05
N TRP A 168 -4.75 17.62 20.17
CA TRP A 168 -3.29 17.51 20.33
C TRP A 168 -2.82 16.06 20.19
N GLY A 169 -3.49 15.11 20.86
CA GLY A 169 -3.18 13.68 20.76
C GLY A 169 -3.34 13.13 19.34
N ALA A 170 -4.42 13.51 18.66
CA ALA A 170 -4.66 13.13 17.27
C ALA A 170 -3.57 13.70 16.32
N TRP A 171 -3.21 14.99 16.50
CA TRP A 171 -2.14 15.62 15.74
C TRP A 171 -0.80 14.92 15.93
N TYR A 172 -0.44 14.61 17.18
CA TYR A 172 0.82 13.94 17.50
C TYR A 172 0.83 12.48 16.98
N GLY A 173 -0.24 11.73 17.25
CA GLY A 173 -0.36 10.32 16.83
C GLY A 173 -0.32 10.14 15.32
N VAL A 174 -1.17 10.88 14.58
CA VAL A 174 -1.16 10.84 13.11
C VAL A 174 0.19 11.28 12.53
N GLY A 175 0.84 12.28 13.15
CA GLY A 175 2.17 12.71 12.74
C GLY A 175 3.22 11.63 12.89
N ARG A 176 3.17 10.87 13.99
CA ARG A 176 4.10 9.76 14.26
C ARG A 176 3.90 8.58 13.29
N VAL A 177 2.65 8.24 12.99
CA VAL A 177 2.31 7.16 12.04
C VAL A 177 2.70 7.52 10.60
N LEU A 178 2.57 8.79 10.20
CA LEU A 178 2.91 9.23 8.84
C LEU A 178 4.39 9.59 8.65
N ALA A 179 5.18 9.73 9.71
CA ALA A 179 6.59 10.09 9.62
C ALA A 179 7.44 9.11 8.78
N PRO A 180 7.26 7.78 8.85
CA PRO A 180 7.98 6.84 7.98
C PRO A 180 7.64 7.01 6.50
N VAL A 181 6.37 7.25 6.17
CA VAL A 181 5.91 7.48 4.79
C VAL A 181 6.58 8.72 4.20
N GLU A 182 6.70 9.79 4.98
CA GLU A 182 7.40 11.01 4.53
C GLU A 182 8.90 10.78 4.33
N ARG A 183 9.53 9.91 5.14
CA ARG A 183 10.93 9.48 4.93
C ARG A 183 11.10 8.71 3.63
N ILE A 184 10.19 7.76 3.34
CA ILE A 184 10.16 7.02 2.08
C ILE A 184 10.03 7.99 0.89
N ARG A 185 9.08 8.92 0.94
CA ARG A 185 8.89 9.94 -0.09
C ARG A 185 10.13 10.80 -0.31
N ALA A 186 10.75 11.27 0.77
CA ALA A 186 11.96 12.06 0.71
C ALA A 186 13.17 11.25 0.22
N GLY A 187 13.24 9.96 0.55
CA GLY A 187 14.22 9.02 0.02
C GLY A 187 14.11 8.85 -1.48
N LEU A 188 12.87 8.55 -1.97
CA LEU A 188 12.58 8.41 -3.39
C LEU A 188 12.90 9.68 -4.19
N ALA A 189 12.59 10.87 -3.65
CA ALA A 189 12.88 12.14 -4.31
C ALA A 189 14.39 12.42 -4.51
N ARG A 190 15.26 11.72 -3.75
CA ARG A 190 16.72 11.84 -3.88
C ARG A 190 17.32 10.83 -4.84
N ILE A 191 16.56 9.82 -5.26
CA ILE A 191 17.00 8.81 -6.21
C ILE A 191 16.85 9.41 -7.62
N SER A 192 17.91 9.38 -8.39
CA SER A 192 17.93 9.85 -9.77
C SER A 192 18.34 8.72 -10.71
N ALA A 193 18.11 8.90 -12.00
CA ALA A 193 18.55 7.95 -13.03
C ALA A 193 20.08 7.74 -13.07
N GLN A 194 20.84 8.65 -12.43
CA GLN A 194 22.30 8.58 -12.33
C GLN A 194 22.76 7.81 -11.08
N ASP A 195 21.92 7.76 -10.04
CA ASP A 195 22.25 7.10 -8.76
C ASP A 195 21.04 6.28 -8.30
N LEU A 196 20.91 5.08 -8.86
CA LEU A 196 19.91 4.06 -8.50
C LEU A 196 20.38 3.10 -7.41
N SER A 197 21.62 3.23 -6.95
CA SER A 197 22.21 2.35 -5.91
C SER A 197 21.67 2.64 -4.52
N ARG A 198 21.09 3.81 -4.32
CA ARG A 198 20.48 4.19 -3.04
C ARG A 198 19.27 3.35 -2.72
N ARG A 199 19.15 3.02 -1.44
CA ARG A 199 17.98 2.30 -0.90
C ARG A 199 17.27 3.17 0.11
N ILE A 200 15.99 2.87 0.28
CA ILE A 200 15.15 3.48 1.31
C ILE A 200 15.32 2.67 2.58
N ASP A 201 15.48 3.37 3.71
CA ASP A 201 15.51 2.72 5.01
C ASP A 201 14.18 2.02 5.27
N VAL A 202 14.23 0.71 5.52
CA VAL A 202 13.07 -0.08 5.91
C VAL A 202 12.86 0.12 7.42
N PRO A 203 11.70 0.59 7.87
CA PRO A 203 11.42 0.70 9.30
C PRO A 203 11.48 -0.66 9.99
N ASP A 204 11.92 -0.68 11.25
CA ASP A 204 11.93 -1.90 12.10
C ASP A 204 10.52 -2.34 12.52
N THR A 205 9.48 -1.72 12.00
CA THR A 205 8.09 -2.06 12.25
C THR A 205 7.66 -3.20 11.32
N GLN A 206 6.83 -4.14 11.83
CA GLN A 206 6.24 -5.22 11.02
C GLN A 206 4.84 -4.79 10.53
N ASP A 207 4.80 -3.64 9.81
CA ASP A 207 3.57 -3.04 9.33
C ASP A 207 3.58 -2.86 7.80
N GLU A 208 2.48 -2.39 7.25
CA GLU A 208 2.30 -2.15 5.80
C GLU A 208 3.31 -1.13 5.25
N VAL A 209 3.87 -0.28 6.11
CA VAL A 209 4.86 0.73 5.70
C VAL A 209 6.23 0.08 5.50
N ALA A 210 6.60 -0.89 6.34
CA ALA A 210 7.81 -1.69 6.15
C ALA A 210 7.73 -2.54 4.88
N GLU A 211 6.57 -3.17 4.60
CA GLU A 211 6.34 -3.93 3.38
C GLU A 211 6.41 -3.04 2.12
N LEU A 212 5.83 -1.84 2.20
CA LEU A 212 5.95 -0.84 1.13
C LEU A 212 7.41 -0.47 0.85
N ALA A 213 8.20 -0.18 1.88
CA ALA A 213 9.62 0.17 1.74
C ALA A 213 10.43 -0.98 1.11
N ALA A 214 10.17 -2.23 1.52
CA ALA A 214 10.79 -3.42 0.95
C ALA A 214 10.43 -3.60 -0.53
N THR A 215 9.15 -3.44 -0.89
CA THR A 215 8.66 -3.53 -2.27
C THR A 215 9.29 -2.47 -3.16
N VAL A 216 9.42 -1.24 -2.67
CA VAL A 216 10.10 -0.16 -3.38
C VAL A 216 11.58 -0.50 -3.61
N ASN A 217 12.29 -1.01 -2.59
CA ASN A 217 13.68 -1.41 -2.72
C ASN A 217 13.87 -2.54 -3.74
N ALA A 218 12.99 -3.55 -3.75
CA ALA A 218 13.01 -4.62 -4.74
C ALA A 218 12.79 -4.09 -6.18
N THR A 219 11.93 -3.09 -6.33
CA THR A 219 11.68 -2.43 -7.63
C THR A 219 12.90 -1.63 -8.09
N LEU A 220 13.56 -0.91 -7.17
CA LEU A 220 14.80 -0.18 -7.44
C LEU A 220 15.93 -1.12 -7.85
N GLU A 221 16.08 -2.27 -7.21
CA GLU A 221 17.08 -3.29 -7.57
C GLU A 221 16.86 -3.82 -9.00
N ARG A 222 15.63 -4.12 -9.36
CA ARG A 222 15.28 -4.54 -10.73
C ARG A 222 15.60 -3.46 -11.75
N LEU A 223 15.29 -2.20 -11.43
CA LEU A 223 15.57 -1.05 -12.30
C LEU A 223 17.07 -0.81 -12.45
N GLU A 224 17.82 -0.83 -11.35
CA GLU A 224 19.28 -0.70 -11.36
C GLU A 224 19.92 -1.79 -12.23
N GLY A 225 19.51 -3.06 -12.05
CA GLY A 225 19.96 -4.17 -12.88
C GLY A 225 19.62 -3.98 -14.36
N ALA A 226 18.43 -3.48 -14.69
CA ALA A 226 18.04 -3.20 -16.07
C ALA A 226 18.89 -2.07 -16.70
N VAL A 227 19.12 -0.98 -15.98
CA VAL A 227 19.94 0.14 -16.44
C VAL A 227 21.41 -0.28 -16.60
N ALA A 228 21.95 -1.07 -15.67
CA ALA A 228 23.32 -1.58 -15.75
C ALA A 228 23.50 -2.50 -16.97
N ARG A 229 22.52 -3.38 -17.27
CA ARG A 229 22.53 -4.22 -18.47
C ARG A 229 22.45 -3.35 -19.73
N HIS A 230 21.60 -2.34 -19.76
CA HIS A 230 21.47 -1.45 -20.90
C HIS A 230 22.75 -0.64 -21.17
N ARG A 231 23.40 -0.10 -20.12
CA ARG A 231 24.68 0.62 -20.25
C ARG A 231 25.80 -0.28 -20.81
N ARG A 232 25.91 -1.50 -20.30
CA ARG A 232 26.87 -2.49 -20.83
C ARG A 232 26.60 -2.78 -22.29
N PHE A 233 25.34 -3.07 -22.65
CA PHE A 233 24.95 -3.31 -24.03
C PHE A 233 25.34 -2.16 -24.99
N VAL A 234 25.07 -0.91 -24.62
CA VAL A 234 25.43 0.26 -25.43
C VAL A 234 26.95 0.41 -25.56
N SER A 235 27.71 0.20 -24.48
CA SER A 235 29.15 0.24 -24.49
C SER A 235 29.74 -0.81 -25.40
N ASP A 236 29.31 -2.07 -25.23
CA ASP A 236 29.84 -3.20 -25.98
C ASP A 236 29.48 -3.11 -27.47
N ALA A 237 28.23 -2.73 -27.78
CA ALA A 237 27.79 -2.46 -29.15
C ALA A 237 28.64 -1.35 -29.83
N SER A 238 28.97 -0.29 -29.08
CA SER A 238 29.77 0.81 -29.61
C SER A 238 31.20 0.36 -29.91
N HIS A 239 31.79 -0.49 -29.09
CA HIS A 239 33.12 -1.05 -29.31
C HIS A 239 33.15 -1.99 -30.52
N GLU A 240 32.19 -2.91 -30.62
CA GLU A 240 32.12 -3.90 -31.71
C GLU A 240 31.75 -3.29 -33.07
N LEU A 241 31.06 -2.16 -33.09
CA LEU A 241 30.80 -1.39 -34.33
C LEU A 241 32.00 -0.56 -34.76
N ARG A 242 32.78 0.05 -33.81
CA ARG A 242 33.90 0.90 -34.12
C ARG A 242 34.99 0.17 -34.90
N THR A 243 35.30 -1.06 -34.48
CA THR A 243 36.38 -1.85 -35.07
C THR A 243 36.20 -2.11 -36.58
N PRO A 244 35.06 -2.69 -37.06
CA PRO A 244 34.82 -2.91 -38.48
C PRO A 244 34.66 -1.61 -39.26
N ILE A 245 34.05 -0.57 -38.67
CA ILE A 245 33.95 0.74 -39.33
C ILE A 245 35.32 1.32 -39.59
N THR A 246 36.23 1.30 -38.61
CA THR A 246 37.60 1.78 -38.78
C THR A 246 38.34 0.94 -39.82
N GLY A 247 38.21 -0.41 -39.79
CA GLY A 247 38.80 -1.29 -40.77
C GLY A 247 38.32 -1.01 -42.19
N LEU A 248 36.98 -0.82 -42.34
CA LEU A 248 36.38 -0.46 -43.63
C LEU A 248 36.91 0.87 -44.17
N LEU A 249 37.01 1.91 -43.35
CA LEU A 249 37.53 3.22 -43.74
C LEU A 249 38.97 3.11 -44.20
N VAL A 250 39.84 2.42 -43.44
CA VAL A 250 41.26 2.24 -43.84
C VAL A 250 41.41 1.49 -45.17
N ARG A 251 40.59 0.48 -45.42
CA ARG A 251 40.61 -0.29 -46.70
C ARG A 251 40.08 0.53 -47.86
N LEU A 252 39.04 1.34 -47.65
CA LEU A 252 38.53 2.27 -48.65
C LEU A 252 39.57 3.35 -49.01
N GLU A 253 40.27 3.90 -48.00
CA GLU A 253 41.34 4.86 -48.22
C GLU A 253 42.53 4.22 -48.98
N ALA A 254 42.93 2.98 -48.60
CA ALA A 254 43.98 2.24 -49.30
C ALA A 254 43.59 1.91 -50.75
N GLY A 255 42.36 1.45 -50.98
CA GLY A 255 41.84 1.15 -52.32
C GLY A 255 41.68 2.40 -53.21
N LEU A 256 41.50 3.57 -52.61
CA LEU A 256 41.55 4.82 -53.37
C LEU A 256 42.97 5.24 -53.80
N ALA A 257 43.99 4.89 -52.98
CA ALA A 257 45.39 5.18 -53.25
C ALA A 257 46.02 4.20 -54.27
N ASP A 258 45.65 2.92 -54.19
CA ASP A 258 46.13 1.86 -55.09
C ASP A 258 45.01 0.82 -55.33
N PRO A 259 44.31 0.87 -56.48
CA PRO A 259 43.09 0.07 -56.72
C PRO A 259 43.45 -1.40 -56.97
N HIS A 260 43.60 -2.20 -55.90
CA HIS A 260 43.74 -3.63 -55.98
C HIS A 260 42.39 -4.33 -55.66
N GLU A 261 42.00 -5.33 -56.47
CA GLU A 261 40.74 -6.05 -56.35
C GLU A 261 40.56 -6.71 -54.95
N GLY A 262 41.67 -7.09 -54.30
CA GLY A 262 41.70 -7.66 -52.96
C GLY A 262 41.19 -6.71 -51.87
N GLU A 263 41.50 -5.43 -51.94
CA GLU A 263 41.05 -4.43 -50.93
C GLU A 263 39.55 -4.20 -51.01
N TRP A 264 38.98 -4.14 -52.21
CA TRP A 264 37.52 -3.98 -52.38
C TRP A 264 36.73 -5.20 -51.89
N ARG A 265 37.21 -6.42 -52.15
CA ARG A 265 36.59 -7.64 -51.62
C ARG A 265 36.65 -7.67 -50.07
N ALA A 266 37.75 -7.27 -49.49
CA ALA A 266 37.89 -7.19 -48.07
C ALA A 266 36.98 -6.09 -47.45
N ALA A 267 36.83 -4.94 -48.12
CA ALA A 267 35.92 -3.90 -47.69
C ALA A 267 34.44 -4.34 -47.75
N ILE A 268 34.05 -5.04 -48.82
CA ILE A 268 32.70 -5.63 -48.91
C ILE A 268 32.45 -6.60 -47.74
N LYS A 269 33.39 -7.50 -47.42
CA LYS A 269 33.29 -8.43 -46.29
C LYS A 269 33.16 -7.72 -44.95
N ASP A 270 33.88 -6.63 -44.72
CA ASP A 270 33.75 -5.82 -43.51
C ASP A 270 32.37 -5.12 -43.42
N ALA A 271 31.83 -4.65 -44.58
CA ALA A 271 30.48 -4.07 -44.64
C ALA A 271 29.37 -5.10 -44.37
N GLU A 272 29.48 -6.30 -44.94
CA GLU A 272 28.58 -7.43 -44.66
C GLU A 272 28.59 -7.80 -43.20
N ARG A 273 29.77 -7.91 -42.59
CA ARG A 273 29.93 -8.19 -41.15
C ARG A 273 29.29 -7.10 -40.30
N LEU A 274 29.42 -5.84 -40.67
CA LEU A 274 28.79 -4.71 -39.98
C LEU A 274 27.26 -4.81 -40.04
N SER A 275 26.73 -5.17 -41.21
CA SER A 275 25.29 -5.42 -41.40
C SER A 275 24.79 -6.55 -40.48
N ASP A 276 25.54 -7.66 -40.36
CA ASP A 276 25.20 -8.78 -39.48
C ASP A 276 25.20 -8.34 -38.03
N ILE A 277 26.19 -7.56 -37.56
CA ILE A 277 26.23 -7.04 -36.18
C ILE A 277 25.01 -6.16 -35.92
N VAL A 278 24.65 -5.25 -36.83
CA VAL A 278 23.47 -4.38 -36.67
C VAL A 278 22.17 -5.20 -36.58
N HIS A 279 22.03 -6.21 -37.45
CA HIS A 279 20.88 -7.13 -37.39
C HIS A 279 20.79 -7.88 -36.07
N ASP A 280 21.90 -8.39 -35.56
CA ASP A 280 21.97 -9.09 -34.30
C ASP A 280 21.61 -8.17 -33.12
N LEU A 281 22.11 -6.92 -33.12
CA LEU A 281 21.76 -5.92 -32.10
C LEU A 281 20.28 -5.55 -32.11
N LEU A 282 19.68 -5.37 -33.31
CA LEU A 282 18.25 -5.09 -33.44
C LEU A 282 17.39 -6.28 -32.98
N LEU A 283 17.82 -7.50 -33.27
CA LEU A 283 17.12 -8.71 -32.81
C LEU A 283 17.18 -8.83 -31.30
N MET A 284 18.34 -8.61 -30.67
CA MET A 284 18.50 -8.59 -29.23
C MET A 284 17.61 -7.52 -28.57
N ALA A 285 17.60 -6.30 -29.10
CA ALA A 285 16.75 -5.23 -28.56
C ALA A 285 15.26 -5.61 -28.60
N ARG A 286 14.81 -6.33 -29.64
CA ARG A 286 13.43 -6.83 -29.73
C ARG A 286 13.15 -7.98 -28.76
N LEU A 287 14.12 -8.85 -28.49
CA LEU A 287 14.02 -9.93 -27.51
C LEU A 287 13.97 -9.36 -26.08
N ASP A 288 14.85 -8.40 -25.77
CA ASP A 288 14.90 -7.73 -24.47
C ASP A 288 13.60 -6.93 -24.19
N ALA A 289 12.96 -6.37 -25.22
CA ALA A 289 11.67 -5.69 -25.13
C ALA A 289 10.47 -6.65 -24.94
N GLY A 290 10.69 -7.96 -24.93
CA GLY A 290 9.64 -8.94 -24.79
C GLY A 290 8.62 -9.00 -25.93
N VAL A 291 8.96 -8.42 -27.09
CA VAL A 291 8.10 -8.45 -28.28
C VAL A 291 7.95 -9.88 -28.77
N GLN A 292 6.77 -10.45 -28.56
CA GLN A 292 6.44 -11.78 -29.07
C GLN A 292 5.88 -11.63 -30.51
N PRO A 293 6.58 -12.12 -31.54
CA PRO A 293 6.04 -12.16 -32.89
C PRO A 293 4.97 -13.26 -32.97
N GLU A 294 4.23 -13.23 -34.05
CA GLU A 294 3.27 -14.25 -34.39
C GLU A 294 3.92 -15.64 -34.35
N GLN A 295 3.29 -16.56 -33.63
CA GLN A 295 3.77 -17.92 -33.45
C GLN A 295 2.96 -18.88 -34.32
N GLU A 296 3.65 -19.68 -35.10
CA GLU A 296 3.09 -20.72 -35.97
C GLU A 296 3.53 -22.11 -35.51
N ARG A 297 2.87 -23.13 -36.03
CA ARG A 297 3.25 -24.51 -35.83
C ARG A 297 4.30 -24.90 -36.88
N ILE A 298 5.50 -25.26 -36.42
CA ILE A 298 6.67 -25.51 -37.26
C ILE A 298 7.10 -26.93 -37.10
N GLU A 299 7.29 -27.65 -38.20
CA GLU A 299 7.95 -28.95 -38.21
C GLU A 299 9.46 -28.76 -38.13
N LEU A 300 10.04 -29.12 -36.99
CA LEU A 300 11.41 -28.75 -36.65
C LEU A 300 12.44 -29.41 -37.57
N GLY A 301 12.20 -30.68 -37.94
CA GLY A 301 13.07 -31.41 -38.88
C GLY A 301 13.16 -30.71 -40.23
N LYS A 302 12.02 -30.34 -40.83
CA LYS A 302 12.00 -29.62 -42.11
C LYS A 302 12.71 -28.27 -42.03
N LEU A 303 12.53 -27.54 -40.89
CA LEU A 303 13.23 -26.30 -40.71
C LEU A 303 14.75 -26.47 -40.68
N VAL A 304 15.26 -27.53 -40.02
CA VAL A 304 16.69 -27.84 -40.01
C VAL A 304 17.18 -28.20 -41.41
N GLU A 305 16.46 -29.05 -42.17
CA GLU A 305 16.81 -29.43 -43.54
C GLU A 305 16.87 -28.21 -44.49
N GLU A 306 15.90 -27.30 -44.37
CA GLU A 306 15.87 -26.06 -45.16
C GLU A 306 17.06 -25.14 -44.83
N GLU A 307 17.39 -24.95 -43.55
CA GLU A 307 18.50 -24.09 -43.17
C GLU A 307 19.85 -24.69 -43.57
N VAL A 308 20.03 -26.01 -43.46
CA VAL A 308 21.22 -26.71 -43.97
C VAL A 308 21.35 -26.53 -45.48
N SER A 309 20.25 -26.65 -46.23
CA SER A 309 20.26 -26.50 -47.72
C SER A 309 20.54 -25.05 -48.14
N ARG A 310 20.10 -24.08 -47.32
CA ARG A 310 20.27 -22.66 -47.60
C ARG A 310 21.69 -22.15 -47.33
N GLN A 311 22.36 -22.79 -46.38
CA GLN A 311 23.70 -22.38 -45.93
C GLN A 311 24.64 -23.59 -45.94
N PRO A 312 25.34 -23.86 -47.07
CA PRO A 312 26.25 -24.99 -47.16
C PRO A 312 27.40 -24.80 -46.18
N CYS A 313 27.64 -25.84 -45.36
CA CYS A 313 28.75 -25.91 -44.43
C CYS A 313 30.06 -26.18 -45.19
N ARG A 314 31.16 -25.64 -44.68
CA ARG A 314 32.53 -25.91 -45.17
C ARG A 314 32.89 -27.40 -44.89
N LEU A 315 32.47 -27.90 -43.74
CA LEU A 315 32.71 -29.24 -43.28
C LEU A 315 31.63 -30.23 -43.73
N PRO A 316 31.94 -31.52 -43.96
CA PRO A 316 30.94 -32.56 -44.16
C PRO A 316 29.93 -32.59 -43.03
N LEU A 317 28.65 -32.54 -43.35
CA LEU A 317 27.56 -32.53 -42.40
C LEU A 317 26.74 -33.80 -42.49
N THR A 318 26.50 -34.44 -41.34
CA THR A 318 25.65 -35.64 -41.22
C THR A 318 24.37 -35.24 -40.45
N MET A 319 23.20 -35.60 -41.00
CA MET A 319 21.89 -35.36 -40.38
C MET A 319 21.20 -36.65 -39.99
N ASP A 320 20.57 -36.62 -38.80
CA ASP A 320 19.68 -37.70 -38.32
C ASP A 320 18.39 -37.04 -37.77
N VAL A 321 17.37 -36.99 -38.60
CA VAL A 321 16.16 -36.19 -38.34
C VAL A 321 14.96 -37.10 -38.18
N GLU A 322 14.34 -37.10 -37.02
CA GLU A 322 13.06 -37.73 -36.76
C GLU A 322 11.92 -36.85 -37.31
N PRO A 323 11.08 -37.38 -38.23
CA PRO A 323 9.99 -36.58 -38.79
C PRO A 323 8.81 -36.42 -37.82
N GLY A 324 7.98 -35.39 -38.06
CA GLY A 324 6.73 -35.21 -37.30
C GLY A 324 6.88 -34.54 -35.94
N LEU A 325 8.03 -33.97 -35.64
CA LEU A 325 8.24 -33.19 -34.44
C LEU A 325 7.86 -31.71 -34.67
N PHE A 326 6.79 -31.27 -34.03
CA PHE A 326 6.27 -29.92 -34.17
C PHE A 326 6.50 -29.08 -32.91
N VAL A 327 6.87 -27.82 -33.12
CA VAL A 327 7.00 -26.80 -32.05
C VAL A 327 6.16 -25.56 -32.39
N ARG A 328 5.75 -24.80 -31.40
CA ARG A 328 5.14 -23.47 -31.62
C ARG A 328 6.20 -22.38 -31.53
N GLY A 329 6.29 -21.54 -32.55
CA GLY A 329 7.29 -20.50 -32.53
C GLY A 329 7.25 -19.58 -33.76
N ASN A 330 8.19 -18.67 -33.79
CA ASN A 330 8.43 -17.83 -34.97
C ASN A 330 9.52 -18.47 -35.84
N ARG A 331 9.16 -18.81 -37.06
CA ARG A 331 10.04 -19.50 -38.01
C ARG A 331 11.37 -18.77 -38.24
N LEU A 332 11.32 -17.46 -38.43
CA LEU A 332 12.52 -16.66 -38.68
C LEU A 332 13.49 -16.65 -37.48
N ARG A 333 12.95 -16.59 -36.27
CA ARG A 333 13.78 -16.63 -35.05
C ARG A 333 14.41 -18.00 -34.84
N LEU A 334 13.63 -19.10 -35.04
CA LEU A 334 14.17 -20.45 -34.92
C LEU A 334 15.19 -20.74 -36.04
N ALA A 335 14.96 -20.30 -37.26
CA ALA A 335 15.95 -20.38 -38.35
C ALA A 335 17.25 -19.66 -37.95
N ARG A 336 17.18 -18.44 -37.39
CA ARG A 336 18.37 -17.70 -36.93
C ARG A 336 19.11 -18.42 -35.80
N LEU A 337 18.37 -19.04 -34.84
CA LEU A 337 18.98 -19.87 -33.81
C LEU A 337 19.78 -21.02 -34.43
N LEU A 338 19.15 -21.82 -35.35
CA LEU A 338 19.81 -22.95 -36.05
C LEU A 338 21.04 -22.49 -36.82
N THR A 339 20.92 -21.40 -37.59
CA THR A 339 22.04 -20.79 -38.34
C THR A 339 23.20 -20.44 -37.41
N ASN A 340 22.94 -19.85 -36.22
CA ASN A 340 23.98 -19.54 -35.27
C ASN A 340 24.69 -20.76 -34.72
N LEU A 341 23.95 -21.85 -34.43
CA LEU A 341 24.55 -23.12 -33.97
C LEU A 341 25.38 -23.80 -35.07
N MET A 342 24.83 -23.87 -36.29
CA MET A 342 25.54 -24.49 -37.44
C MET A 342 26.79 -23.69 -37.81
N SER A 343 26.70 -22.37 -37.91
CA SER A 343 27.85 -21.51 -38.21
C SER A 343 28.95 -21.63 -37.13
N ASN A 344 28.55 -21.83 -35.89
CA ASN A 344 29.50 -22.06 -34.81
C ASN A 344 30.21 -23.42 -34.96
N ALA A 345 29.45 -24.50 -35.21
CA ALA A 345 29.99 -25.83 -35.43
C ALA A 345 30.88 -25.90 -36.68
N ASP A 346 30.49 -25.29 -37.80
CA ASP A 346 31.32 -25.23 -39.04
C ASP A 346 32.62 -24.45 -38.86
N ARG A 347 32.59 -23.43 -38.00
CA ARG A 347 33.77 -22.59 -37.72
C ARG A 347 34.79 -23.26 -36.83
N TYR A 348 34.35 -23.93 -35.77
CA TYR A 348 35.23 -24.52 -34.74
C TYR A 348 35.46 -26.01 -34.89
N GLY A 349 34.64 -26.68 -35.68
CA GLY A 349 34.87 -28.08 -36.06
C GLY A 349 36.15 -28.28 -36.89
N GLU A 350 36.76 -29.43 -36.75
CA GLU A 350 37.98 -29.81 -37.48
C GLU A 350 37.68 -30.57 -38.78
N SER A 351 36.80 -31.59 -38.75
CA SER A 351 36.60 -32.42 -39.91
C SER A 351 35.11 -32.67 -40.28
N ARG A 352 34.17 -32.58 -39.33
CA ARG A 352 32.74 -32.85 -39.58
C ARG A 352 31.81 -32.25 -38.55
N VAL A 353 30.54 -32.12 -38.95
CA VAL A 353 29.44 -31.62 -38.09
C VAL A 353 28.31 -32.64 -38.11
N TRP A 354 27.69 -32.88 -36.96
CA TRP A 354 26.47 -33.72 -36.84
C TRP A 354 25.32 -32.89 -36.35
N ILE A 355 24.15 -33.11 -36.95
CA ILE A 355 22.90 -32.53 -36.50
C ILE A 355 21.89 -33.67 -36.27
N SER A 356 21.29 -33.73 -35.09
CA SER A 356 20.19 -34.65 -34.86
C SER A 356 18.95 -33.89 -34.34
N VAL A 357 17.78 -34.37 -34.75
CA VAL A 357 16.49 -33.88 -34.28
C VAL A 357 15.69 -35.08 -33.77
N ARG A 358 15.37 -35.11 -32.47
CA ARG A 358 14.68 -36.26 -31.85
C ARG A 358 13.61 -35.79 -30.87
N GLY A 359 12.55 -36.60 -30.70
CA GLY A 359 11.57 -36.42 -29.64
C GLY A 359 12.08 -37.03 -28.32
N TRP A 360 11.96 -36.26 -27.22
CA TRP A 360 12.26 -36.77 -25.88
C TRP A 360 11.18 -36.29 -24.92
N ALA A 361 10.37 -37.23 -24.41
CA ALA A 361 9.19 -36.95 -23.63
C ALA A 361 8.24 -35.95 -24.34
N ASP A 362 8.04 -34.78 -23.78
CA ASP A 362 7.19 -33.71 -24.33
C ASP A 362 8.01 -32.59 -25.02
N GLN A 363 9.27 -32.87 -25.35
CA GLN A 363 10.19 -31.92 -25.96
C GLN A 363 10.72 -32.42 -27.32
N ALA A 364 10.92 -31.49 -28.23
CA ALA A 364 11.73 -31.68 -29.41
C ALA A 364 13.15 -31.22 -29.11
N VAL A 365 14.12 -32.10 -29.35
CA VAL A 365 15.54 -31.87 -29.03
C VAL A 365 16.31 -31.78 -30.35
N VAL A 366 17.06 -30.67 -30.53
CA VAL A 366 18.03 -30.55 -31.60
C VAL A 366 19.43 -30.56 -31.00
N GLU A 367 20.27 -31.46 -31.49
CA GLU A 367 21.68 -31.48 -31.13
C GLU A 367 22.52 -31.07 -32.33
N VAL A 368 23.46 -30.15 -32.10
CA VAL A 368 24.51 -29.82 -33.08
C VAL A 368 25.86 -30.09 -32.41
N LEU A 369 26.61 -31.01 -33.00
CA LEU A 369 27.90 -31.48 -32.51
C LEU A 369 28.98 -31.25 -33.55
N ASP A 370 30.12 -30.70 -33.16
CA ASP A 370 31.34 -30.65 -33.93
C ASP A 370 32.43 -31.53 -33.28
N ASP A 371 33.50 -31.77 -34.03
CA ASP A 371 34.70 -32.49 -33.57
C ASP A 371 35.88 -31.59 -33.26
N GLY A 372 35.62 -30.32 -32.94
CA GLY A 372 36.60 -29.32 -32.58
C GLY A 372 37.12 -29.49 -31.15
N PRO A 373 37.84 -28.47 -30.62
CA PRO A 373 38.45 -28.53 -29.30
C PRO A 373 37.43 -28.49 -28.14
N GLY A 374 36.15 -28.32 -28.44
CA GLY A 374 35.09 -28.25 -27.45
C GLY A 374 35.09 -26.95 -26.63
N ILE A 375 34.27 -26.94 -25.58
CA ILE A 375 34.11 -25.79 -24.66
C ILE A 375 34.46 -26.29 -23.25
N PRO A 376 35.51 -25.70 -22.62
CA PRO A 376 35.88 -26.03 -21.24
C PRO A 376 34.71 -25.86 -20.27
N ALA A 377 34.58 -26.72 -19.28
CA ALA A 377 33.44 -26.74 -18.36
C ALA A 377 33.27 -25.41 -17.63
N GLU A 378 34.38 -24.77 -17.24
CA GLU A 378 34.40 -23.46 -16.57
C GLU A 378 33.93 -22.29 -17.46
N MET A 379 33.94 -22.48 -18.77
CA MET A 379 33.55 -21.45 -19.73
C MET A 379 32.13 -21.63 -20.30
N ARG A 380 31.47 -22.76 -19.99
CA ARG A 380 30.17 -23.12 -20.60
C ARG A 380 29.06 -22.09 -20.34
N ASP A 381 29.05 -21.47 -19.18
CA ASP A 381 28.11 -20.38 -18.90
C ASP A 381 28.52 -19.07 -19.54
N GLN A 382 29.82 -18.80 -19.56
CA GLN A 382 30.37 -17.55 -20.07
C GLN A 382 30.23 -17.38 -21.59
N VAL A 383 30.27 -18.47 -22.37
CA VAL A 383 30.11 -18.40 -23.84
C VAL A 383 28.71 -17.95 -24.28
N PHE A 384 27.75 -17.95 -23.37
CA PHE A 384 26.43 -17.38 -23.58
C PHE A 384 26.32 -15.90 -23.14
N GLU A 385 27.41 -15.34 -22.58
CA GLU A 385 27.47 -13.90 -22.32
C GLU A 385 27.76 -13.14 -23.61
N ARG A 386 27.18 -11.95 -23.75
CA ARG A 386 27.30 -11.13 -24.95
C ARG A 386 28.76 -10.75 -25.19
N PHE A 387 29.22 -10.83 -26.44
CA PHE A 387 30.58 -10.50 -26.88
C PHE A 387 31.70 -11.36 -26.28
N THR A 388 31.39 -12.46 -25.63
CA THR A 388 32.37 -13.39 -25.07
C THR A 388 32.99 -14.23 -26.18
N ARG A 389 34.33 -14.35 -26.16
CA ARG A 389 35.12 -15.17 -27.09
C ARG A 389 36.17 -15.93 -26.31
N LEU A 390 36.37 -17.21 -26.65
CA LEU A 390 37.44 -18.03 -26.07
C LEU A 390 38.81 -17.57 -26.61
N ASP A 391 39.80 -17.41 -25.70
CA ASP A 391 41.11 -16.81 -26.01
C ASP A 391 41.94 -17.54 -27.08
N HIS A 392 41.64 -18.78 -27.35
CA HIS A 392 42.39 -19.61 -28.34
C HIS A 392 42.11 -19.21 -29.81
N THR A 393 41.19 -18.30 -30.10
CA THR A 393 40.78 -17.87 -31.46
C THR A 393 41.01 -16.41 -31.74
N ARG A 394 42.03 -15.79 -31.14
CA ARG A 394 42.35 -14.35 -31.31
C ARG A 394 42.87 -13.99 -32.74
N SER A 395 43.00 -14.92 -33.67
CA SER A 395 43.32 -14.58 -35.06
C SER A 395 42.17 -13.74 -35.66
N ARG A 396 42.48 -12.51 -36.08
CA ARG A 396 41.57 -11.50 -36.62
C ARG A 396 40.78 -12.00 -37.83
N ASP A 397 41.23 -13.08 -38.49
CA ASP A 397 40.67 -13.57 -39.76
C ASP A 397 39.48 -14.54 -39.64
N THR A 398 39.24 -15.09 -38.44
CA THR A 398 38.09 -16.00 -38.17
C THR A 398 36.95 -15.35 -37.39
N GLY A 399 36.68 -14.10 -37.65
CA GLY A 399 35.85 -13.20 -36.92
C GLY A 399 34.40 -13.57 -36.64
N GLY A 400 34.12 -14.13 -35.46
CA GLY A 400 32.76 -14.15 -34.86
C GLY A 400 32.47 -12.89 -34.05
N THR A 401 31.21 -12.48 -33.98
CA THR A 401 30.76 -11.29 -33.23
C THR A 401 30.64 -11.54 -31.73
N GLY A 402 30.67 -12.81 -31.27
CA GLY A 402 30.36 -13.17 -29.89
C GLY A 402 28.87 -12.97 -29.52
N LEU A 403 28.00 -12.76 -30.51
CA LEU A 403 26.57 -12.52 -30.31
C LEU A 403 25.73 -13.76 -30.66
N GLY A 404 26.24 -14.69 -31.49
CA GLY A 404 25.46 -15.81 -32.02
C GLY A 404 24.90 -16.74 -30.94
N LEU A 405 25.73 -17.21 -29.99
CA LEU A 405 25.29 -18.09 -28.88
C LEU A 405 24.36 -17.38 -27.89
N PRO A 406 24.63 -16.15 -27.42
CA PRO A 406 23.67 -15.37 -26.64
C PRO A 406 22.30 -15.24 -27.31
N ILE A 407 22.27 -14.88 -28.60
CA ILE A 407 21.03 -14.76 -29.38
C ILE A 407 20.31 -16.11 -29.46
N ALA A 408 21.04 -17.20 -29.74
CA ALA A 408 20.45 -18.52 -29.79
C ALA A 408 19.80 -18.92 -28.45
N ARG A 409 20.47 -18.64 -27.33
CA ARG A 409 19.92 -18.90 -25.98
C ARG A 409 18.69 -18.04 -25.66
N ASP A 410 18.70 -16.77 -26.03
CA ASP A 410 17.58 -15.87 -25.80
C ASP A 410 16.37 -16.24 -26.69
N ILE A 411 16.61 -16.68 -27.93
CA ILE A 411 15.55 -17.23 -28.79
C ILE A 411 14.97 -18.51 -28.18
N ALA A 412 15.80 -19.45 -27.73
CA ALA A 412 15.33 -20.68 -27.10
C ALA A 412 14.43 -20.38 -25.90
N LYS A 413 14.85 -19.48 -24.99
CA LYS A 413 14.06 -19.02 -23.84
C LYS A 413 12.74 -18.35 -24.25
N ALA A 414 12.76 -17.51 -25.28
CA ALA A 414 11.55 -16.85 -25.80
C ALA A 414 10.51 -17.84 -26.37
N HIS A 415 10.95 -19.05 -26.70
CA HIS A 415 10.10 -20.17 -27.14
C HIS A 415 9.80 -21.19 -26.03
N GLY A 416 10.09 -20.85 -24.76
CA GLY A 416 9.85 -21.72 -23.60
C GLY A 416 10.81 -22.91 -23.50
N GLY A 417 11.92 -22.86 -24.25
CA GLY A 417 12.93 -23.92 -24.29
C GLY A 417 14.24 -23.56 -23.60
N THR A 418 15.23 -24.44 -23.71
CA THR A 418 16.59 -24.27 -23.19
C THR A 418 17.63 -24.56 -24.28
N LEU A 419 18.78 -23.87 -24.17
CA LEU A 419 19.97 -24.16 -24.94
C LEU A 419 21.14 -24.38 -23.97
N GLU A 420 21.74 -25.58 -24.06
CA GLU A 420 22.78 -26.04 -23.13
C GLU A 420 23.95 -26.63 -23.89
N ILE A 421 25.11 -26.74 -23.24
CA ILE A 421 26.30 -27.40 -23.74
C ILE A 421 26.39 -28.74 -23.06
N GLY A 422 26.34 -29.84 -23.87
CA GLY A 422 26.49 -31.19 -23.40
C GLY A 422 27.95 -31.62 -23.32
N ASP A 423 28.20 -32.74 -22.66
CA ASP A 423 29.50 -33.41 -22.65
C ASP A 423 29.71 -34.15 -23.99
N GLY A 424 30.93 -34.13 -24.48
CA GLY A 424 31.28 -34.80 -25.75
C GLY A 424 32.71 -34.49 -26.18
N PRO A 425 33.15 -35.14 -27.29
CA PRO A 425 34.53 -34.98 -27.79
C PRO A 425 34.78 -33.59 -28.47
N GLY A 426 33.74 -32.81 -28.71
CA GLY A 426 33.78 -31.46 -29.30
C GLY A 426 32.78 -30.56 -28.64
N ALA A 427 32.30 -29.48 -29.31
CA ALA A 427 31.24 -28.68 -28.78
C ALA A 427 29.86 -29.30 -29.15
N ARG A 428 29.13 -29.73 -28.13
CA ARG A 428 27.81 -30.33 -28.25
C ARG A 428 26.75 -29.35 -27.75
N MET A 429 26.03 -28.71 -28.68
CA MET A 429 24.94 -27.81 -28.38
C MET A 429 23.61 -28.56 -28.35
N ILE A 430 22.86 -28.44 -27.27
CA ILE A 430 21.58 -29.14 -27.07
C ILE A 430 20.48 -28.10 -26.89
N LEU A 431 19.62 -27.99 -27.90
CA LEU A 431 18.41 -27.17 -27.87
C LEU A 431 17.21 -28.06 -27.52
N ARG A 432 16.46 -27.69 -26.50
CA ARG A 432 15.20 -28.32 -26.11
C ARG A 432 14.06 -27.36 -26.29
N LEU A 433 13.02 -27.70 -27.01
CA LEU A 433 11.83 -26.91 -27.22
C LEU A 433 10.59 -27.72 -26.84
N PRO A 434 9.56 -27.10 -26.24
CA PRO A 434 8.29 -27.74 -25.94
C PRO A 434 7.65 -28.26 -27.23
N GLN A 435 7.28 -29.56 -27.26
CA GLN A 435 6.61 -30.16 -28.42
C GLN A 435 5.16 -29.69 -28.50
N SER A 436 4.74 -29.28 -29.69
CA SER A 436 3.34 -28.99 -29.97
C SER A 436 2.64 -30.24 -30.44
N LEU A 437 1.91 -30.90 -29.55
CA LEU A 437 1.07 -32.04 -29.93
C LEU A 437 0.07 -31.65 -31.03
N PRO A 438 -0.30 -32.56 -31.95
CA PRO A 438 -1.37 -32.32 -32.89
C PRO A 438 -2.64 -31.97 -32.12
N ALA A 439 -3.39 -30.94 -32.58
CA ALA A 439 -4.72 -30.74 -32.08
C ALA A 439 -5.50 -32.03 -32.19
N PRO A 440 -6.24 -32.50 -31.17
CA PRO A 440 -7.07 -33.68 -31.31
C PRO A 440 -7.99 -33.48 -32.51
N ASP A 441 -7.96 -34.43 -33.43
CA ASP A 441 -8.76 -34.44 -34.66
C ASP A 441 -10.23 -34.17 -34.30
N ALA A 442 -10.73 -32.98 -34.67
CA ALA A 442 -12.14 -32.58 -34.52
C ALA A 442 -13.08 -33.36 -35.47
N THR A 443 -12.58 -34.48 -36.07
CA THR A 443 -13.31 -35.29 -37.07
C THR A 443 -13.77 -36.64 -36.53
N ARG A 444 -13.79 -36.81 -35.20
CA ARG A 444 -14.44 -38.01 -34.60
C ARG A 444 -15.51 -37.55 -33.60
N LEU A 445 -16.61 -37.05 -34.10
CA LEU A 445 -17.94 -37.06 -33.47
C LEU A 445 -18.96 -37.38 -34.55
#